data_95e31bc1c4dd424fce66506971c63ea0
#
_entry.id   95e31bc1c4dd424fce66506971c63ea0
#
_cell.length_a   1.000
_cell.length_b   1.000
_cell.length_c   1.000
_cell.angle_alpha   90.00
_cell.angle_beta   90.00
_cell.angle_gamma   90.00
#
_symmetry.space_group_name_H-M   'P 1'
#
loop_
_entity.id
_entity.type
_entity.pdbx_description
1 polymer ?
#
loop_
_entity_poly.entity_id
_entity_poly.type
_entity_poly.pdbx_seq_one_letter_code
_entity_poly.pdbx_strand_id
1 'polypeptide(L)'
;MTDYMNFDQPVPFRQGNELFESSLRSDGVTGLSGEFRNAVRLMPDHEFEAILAAGYIAPRAEEARAAQAQPGFAEEASDFQRPIVEQLIRRPFREAAFSRQVKAAYGNRCAFTGLDMRNGGGRAEVDAAHIKPVGDGHNGPDSIRNGLALTKTVHWMFDRGLISIDSDYKILAAKPLVPEPILRLLDPGGHVLLPEKPQDRPHPAFLEYHRNNIFKDAKSGA
;
A
#
# COMPACT_ATOMS: atom_id res chain seq x y z
N MET A 1 10.19 -13.06 3.98
CA MET A 1 11.01 -12.22 3.08
C MET A 1 10.15 -11.02 2.74
N THR A 2 10.59 -9.85 3.15
CA THR A 2 9.92 -8.56 2.99
C THR A 2 9.73 -8.24 1.51
N ASP A 3 8.71 -7.46 1.18
CA ASP A 3 8.47 -6.96 -0.16
C ASP A 3 9.73 -6.23 -0.65
N TYR A 4 10.42 -6.86 -1.60
CA TYR A 4 11.63 -6.32 -2.18
C TYR A 4 11.22 -5.36 -3.31
N MET A 5 11.46 -4.09 -3.14
CA MET A 5 11.33 -3.11 -4.22
C MET A 5 12.70 -2.89 -4.85
N ASN A 6 12.80 -3.11 -6.16
CA ASN A 6 13.98 -2.74 -6.92
C ASN A 6 14.04 -1.23 -7.08
N PHE A 7 15.22 -0.66 -6.97
CA PHE A 7 15.47 0.71 -7.42
C PHE A 7 15.37 0.79 -8.95
N ASP A 8 14.85 1.88 -9.47
CA ASP A 8 14.77 2.14 -10.90
C ASP A 8 16.19 2.34 -11.50
N GLN A 9 17.13 2.79 -10.67
CA GLN A 9 18.54 2.92 -11.01
C GLN A 9 19.44 2.49 -9.84
N PRO A 10 20.65 1.98 -10.10
CA PRO A 10 21.60 1.66 -9.06
C PRO A 10 21.98 2.91 -8.24
N VAL A 11 21.90 2.81 -6.92
CA VAL A 11 22.35 3.87 -6.02
C VAL A 11 23.82 3.59 -5.67
N PRO A 12 24.76 4.48 -6.03
CA PRO A 12 26.14 4.32 -5.62
C PRO A 12 26.23 4.52 -4.11
N PHE A 13 27.16 3.82 -3.43
CA PHE A 13 27.36 4.01 -1.98
C PHE A 13 27.94 5.37 -1.64
N ARG A 14 28.42 6.13 -2.64
CA ARG A 14 29.07 7.45 -2.49
C ARG A 14 28.61 8.40 -3.60
N GLN A 15 28.37 9.66 -3.24
CA GLN A 15 28.16 10.76 -4.15
C GLN A 15 29.21 11.85 -3.88
N GLY A 16 30.18 11.99 -4.77
CA GLY A 16 31.35 12.84 -4.52
C GLY A 16 32.19 12.32 -3.35
N ASN A 17 32.37 13.16 -2.33
CA ASN A 17 33.09 12.80 -1.08
C ASN A 17 32.15 12.34 0.05
N GLU A 18 30.85 12.34 -0.16
CA GLU A 18 29.86 11.96 0.85
C GLU A 18 29.37 10.54 0.64
N LEU A 19 29.24 9.79 1.74
CA LEU A 19 28.60 8.48 1.79
C LEU A 19 27.12 8.67 2.07
N PHE A 20 26.27 7.90 1.36
CA PHE A 20 24.84 7.84 1.67
C PHE A 20 24.58 7.25 3.06
N GLU A 21 25.48 6.45 3.56
CA GLU A 21 25.39 5.72 4.82
C GLU A 21 26.60 6.05 5.70
N SER A 22 26.39 6.79 6.78
CA SER A 22 27.47 7.26 7.66
C SER A 22 28.19 6.11 8.37
N SER A 23 27.50 5.00 8.65
CA SER A 23 28.07 3.80 9.24
C SER A 23 29.18 3.17 8.40
N LEU A 24 29.23 3.46 7.10
CA LEU A 24 30.27 2.98 6.18
C LEU A 24 31.57 3.80 6.26
N ARG A 25 31.55 4.92 6.96
CA ARG A 25 32.78 5.75 7.16
C ARG A 25 33.70 5.07 8.16
N SER A 26 34.92 4.81 7.77
CA SER A 26 35.93 4.37 8.72
C SER A 26 36.64 5.58 9.36
N ASP A 27 36.93 5.49 10.65
CA ASP A 27 37.58 6.56 11.44
C ASP A 27 38.97 6.93 10.88
N GLY A 28 38.98 8.05 10.14
CA GLY A 28 40.22 8.74 9.78
C GLY A 28 40.98 8.25 8.53
N VAL A 29 40.52 7.24 7.82
CA VAL A 29 41.19 6.75 6.60
C VAL A 29 40.14 6.56 5.50
N THR A 30 40.53 6.76 4.26
CA THR A 30 39.68 6.64 3.03
C THR A 30 39.11 5.22 2.75
N GLY A 31 39.10 4.33 3.72
CA GLY A 31 38.57 2.97 3.64
C GLY A 31 37.12 2.86 4.10
N LEU A 32 36.40 1.90 3.54
CA LEU A 32 35.07 1.52 4.01
C LEU A 32 35.20 0.73 5.33
N SER A 33 34.27 0.95 6.27
CA SER A 33 34.22 0.20 7.52
C SER A 33 33.92 -1.28 7.29
N GLY A 34 34.17 -2.13 8.30
CA GLY A 34 33.78 -3.54 8.28
C GLY A 34 32.27 -3.76 8.11
N GLU A 35 31.45 -2.75 8.44
CA GLU A 35 30.00 -2.74 8.29
C GLU A 35 29.54 -2.92 6.83
N PHE A 36 30.36 -2.57 5.85
CA PHE A 36 30.06 -2.80 4.43
C PHE A 36 29.81 -4.27 4.09
N ARG A 37 30.29 -5.21 4.91
CA ARG A 37 30.08 -6.64 4.73
C ARG A 37 28.78 -7.14 5.30
N ASN A 38 28.11 -6.33 6.11
CA ASN A 38 26.83 -6.70 6.72
C ASN A 38 25.68 -6.46 5.74
N ALA A 39 24.93 -7.50 5.42
CA ALA A 39 23.79 -7.42 4.51
C ALA A 39 22.58 -6.69 5.11
N VAL A 40 22.52 -6.61 6.46
CA VAL A 40 21.43 -5.92 7.19
C VAL A 40 22.07 -5.01 8.24
N ARG A 41 21.71 -3.73 8.20
CA ARG A 41 22.19 -2.69 9.10
C ARG A 41 21.04 -1.79 9.53
N LEU A 42 21.17 -1.22 10.73
CA LEU A 42 20.30 -0.12 11.16
C LEU A 42 20.84 1.17 10.54
N MET A 43 19.95 1.96 9.96
CA MET A 43 20.27 3.19 9.26
C MET A 43 19.36 4.30 9.78
N PRO A 44 19.88 5.53 10.00
CA PRO A 44 19.06 6.69 10.32
C PRO A 44 18.05 6.98 9.19
N ASP A 45 16.85 7.46 9.55
CA ASP A 45 15.78 7.70 8.59
C ASP A 45 16.18 8.66 7.46
N HIS A 46 16.93 9.71 7.77
CA HIS A 46 17.39 10.69 6.78
C HIS A 46 18.37 10.10 5.74
N GLU A 47 19.22 9.14 6.15
CA GLU A 47 20.13 8.44 5.22
C GLU A 47 19.35 7.48 4.33
N PHE A 48 18.39 6.78 4.92
CA PHE A 48 17.47 5.93 4.17
C PHE A 48 16.66 6.71 3.14
N GLU A 49 16.14 7.89 3.52
CA GLU A 49 15.44 8.80 2.61
C GLU A 49 16.36 9.28 1.47
N ALA A 50 17.61 9.58 1.74
CA ALA A 50 18.58 9.98 0.72
C ALA A 50 18.85 8.86 -0.30
N ILE A 51 18.98 7.61 0.15
CA ILE A 51 19.15 6.44 -0.71
C ILE A 51 17.91 6.21 -1.58
N LEU A 52 16.72 6.30 -1.00
CA LEU A 52 15.46 6.20 -1.75
C LEU A 52 15.37 7.30 -2.80
N ALA A 53 15.75 8.53 -2.42
CA ALA A 53 15.80 9.65 -3.34
C ALA A 53 16.71 9.38 -4.53
N ALA A 54 17.90 8.90 -4.28
CA ALA A 54 18.86 8.59 -5.35
C ALA A 54 18.42 7.45 -6.26
N GLY A 55 17.66 6.46 -5.73
CA GLY A 55 17.19 5.29 -6.48
C GLY A 55 15.95 5.53 -7.34
N TYR A 56 15.04 6.42 -6.91
CA TYR A 56 13.70 6.56 -7.51
C TYR A 56 13.38 7.93 -8.11
N ILE A 57 14.16 8.98 -7.83
CA ILE A 57 13.77 10.35 -8.17
C ILE A 57 13.85 10.69 -9.67
N ALA A 58 14.89 10.22 -10.37
CA ALA A 58 15.16 10.72 -11.72
C ALA A 58 14.05 10.33 -12.73
N PRO A 59 13.61 9.07 -12.84
CA PRO A 59 12.55 8.68 -13.77
C PRO A 59 11.20 9.28 -13.45
N ARG A 60 10.82 9.27 -12.17
CA ARG A 60 9.49 9.73 -11.72
C ARG A 60 9.33 11.25 -11.69
N ALA A 61 10.41 12.00 -11.53
CA ALA A 61 10.38 13.45 -11.69
C ALA A 61 10.12 13.87 -13.15
N GLU A 62 10.58 13.10 -14.12
CA GLU A 62 10.29 13.32 -15.54
C GLU A 62 8.83 13.00 -15.87
N GLU A 63 8.29 11.89 -15.37
CA GLU A 63 6.87 11.53 -15.51
C GLU A 63 5.95 12.57 -14.86
N ALA A 64 6.31 13.07 -13.66
CA ALA A 64 5.56 14.12 -12.98
C ALA A 64 5.60 15.45 -13.73
N ARG A 65 6.74 15.81 -14.36
CA ARG A 65 6.84 16.99 -15.23
C ARG A 65 6.04 16.85 -16.51
N ALA A 66 6.01 15.67 -17.11
CA ALA A 66 5.20 15.37 -18.27
C ALA A 66 3.69 15.44 -17.97
N ALA A 67 3.26 14.98 -16.78
CA ALA A 67 1.88 15.07 -16.33
C ALA A 67 1.43 16.53 -16.05
N GLN A 68 2.36 17.41 -15.65
CA GLN A 68 2.08 18.85 -15.42
C GLN A 68 2.07 19.68 -16.70
N ALA A 69 2.57 19.15 -17.81
CA ALA A 69 2.61 19.86 -19.10
C ALA A 69 1.25 19.86 -19.84
N GLN A 70 0.17 19.34 -19.25
CA GLN A 70 -1.16 19.46 -19.82
C GLN A 70 -1.78 20.83 -19.45
N PRO A 71 -2.24 21.63 -20.43
CA PRO A 71 -2.79 22.96 -20.17
C PRO A 71 -4.19 22.86 -19.59
N GLY A 72 -4.33 23.25 -18.34
CA GLY A 72 -5.64 23.38 -17.68
C GLY A 72 -5.51 23.69 -16.19
N PHE A 73 -5.82 24.96 -15.86
CA PHE A 73 -5.91 25.58 -14.54
C PHE A 73 -4.61 26.13 -13.95
N ALA A 74 -4.40 27.42 -14.27
CA ALA A 74 -3.59 28.34 -13.49
C ALA A 74 -4.44 28.82 -12.30
N GLU A 75 -4.22 28.27 -11.09
CA GLU A 75 -4.57 28.87 -9.83
C GLU A 75 -3.31 29.06 -9.01
N GLU A 76 -3.20 30.22 -8.36
CA GLU A 76 -2.00 30.79 -7.76
C GLU A 76 -1.18 29.81 -6.91
N ALA A 77 -0.02 29.45 -7.43
CA ALA A 77 0.96 28.55 -6.81
C ALA A 77 1.86 29.33 -5.84
N SER A 78 1.38 29.71 -4.65
CA SER A 78 2.26 30.30 -3.63
C SER A 78 2.42 29.51 -2.34
N ASP A 79 1.70 28.41 -2.12
CA ASP A 79 1.79 27.64 -0.84
C ASP A 79 1.94 26.11 -0.98
N PHE A 80 2.18 25.58 -2.17
CA PHE A 80 2.32 24.13 -2.43
C PHE A 80 3.73 23.69 -2.85
N GLN A 81 4.77 24.40 -2.42
CA GLN A 81 6.15 23.93 -2.59
C GLN A 81 6.58 23.01 -1.41
N ARG A 82 5.79 21.99 -1.12
CA ARG A 82 6.43 20.74 -0.66
C ARG A 82 6.97 20.08 -1.91
N PRO A 83 8.29 19.80 -1.98
CA PRO A 83 8.86 19.27 -3.21
C PRO A 83 8.12 18.01 -3.64
N ILE A 84 7.67 17.96 -4.90
CA ILE A 84 7.05 16.78 -5.55
C ILE A 84 7.89 15.52 -5.30
N VAL A 85 9.18 15.69 -5.21
CA VAL A 85 10.19 14.71 -4.84
C VAL A 85 9.89 14.01 -3.50
N GLU A 86 9.53 14.76 -2.46
CA GLU A 86 9.22 14.19 -1.14
C GLU A 86 7.94 13.33 -1.17
N GLN A 87 6.97 13.73 -1.97
CA GLN A 87 5.73 12.97 -2.17
C GLN A 87 5.96 11.67 -2.96
N LEU A 88 6.79 11.69 -3.99
CA LEU A 88 7.10 10.54 -4.84
C LEU A 88 7.92 9.47 -4.12
N ILE A 89 8.80 9.87 -3.20
CA ILE A 89 9.62 8.93 -2.41
C ILE A 89 8.80 8.33 -1.26
N ARG A 90 7.99 9.13 -0.59
CA ARG A 90 7.20 8.68 0.58
C ARG A 90 6.05 7.75 0.22
N ARG A 91 5.51 7.84 -1.00
CA ARG A 91 4.36 7.04 -1.41
C ARG A 91 4.65 5.53 -1.43
N PRO A 92 5.67 5.01 -2.12
CA PRO A 92 5.99 3.58 -2.12
C PRO A 92 6.30 3.04 -0.72
N PHE A 93 6.96 3.84 0.13
CA PHE A 93 7.25 3.45 1.51
C PHE A 93 5.98 3.35 2.36
N ARG A 94 5.07 4.32 2.22
CA ARG A 94 3.76 4.29 2.92
C ARG A 94 2.92 3.12 2.47
N GLU A 95 2.86 2.85 1.16
CA GLU A 95 2.16 1.71 0.59
C GLU A 95 2.72 0.37 1.11
N ALA A 96 4.04 0.23 1.18
CA ALA A 96 4.69 -0.96 1.74
C ALA A 96 4.44 -1.11 3.26
N ALA A 97 4.47 0.00 4.02
CA ALA A 97 4.16 0.00 5.44
C ALA A 97 2.68 -0.35 5.70
N PHE A 98 1.76 0.27 4.96
CA PHE A 98 0.34 -0.03 4.98
C PHE A 98 0.09 -1.52 4.69
N SER A 99 0.66 -2.04 3.59
CA SER A 99 0.52 -3.44 3.22
C SER A 99 0.98 -4.39 4.32
N ARG A 100 2.14 -4.14 4.93
CA ARG A 100 2.65 -4.96 6.05
C ARG A 100 1.74 -4.92 7.26
N GLN A 101 1.31 -3.72 7.67
CA GLN A 101 0.46 -3.53 8.84
C GLN A 101 -0.91 -4.21 8.66
N VAL A 102 -1.57 -4.00 7.53
CA VAL A 102 -2.86 -4.61 7.23
C VAL A 102 -2.74 -6.13 7.19
N LYS A 103 -1.80 -6.69 6.41
CA LYS A 103 -1.61 -8.15 6.35
C LYS A 103 -1.32 -8.76 7.72
N ALA A 104 -0.50 -8.11 8.54
CA ALA A 104 -0.20 -8.57 9.89
C ALA A 104 -1.43 -8.56 10.81
N ALA A 105 -2.26 -7.50 10.73
CA ALA A 105 -3.47 -7.39 11.55
C ALA A 105 -4.49 -8.51 11.28
N TYR A 106 -4.54 -9.02 10.04
CA TYR A 106 -5.39 -10.14 9.64
C TYR A 106 -4.69 -11.50 9.75
N GLY A 107 -3.49 -11.58 10.33
CA GLY A 107 -2.71 -12.82 10.42
C GLY A 107 -2.36 -13.40 9.04
N ASN A 108 -2.25 -12.56 8.01
CA ASN A 108 -2.05 -12.92 6.61
C ASN A 108 -3.17 -13.78 6.01
N ARG A 109 -4.40 -13.66 6.52
CA ARG A 109 -5.59 -14.37 6.05
C ARG A 109 -6.51 -13.42 5.31
N CYS A 110 -7.23 -13.96 4.32
CA CYS A 110 -8.23 -13.19 3.59
C CYS A 110 -9.43 -12.86 4.49
N ALA A 111 -9.82 -11.57 4.55
CA ALA A 111 -10.93 -11.11 5.38
C ALA A 111 -12.29 -11.72 4.99
N PHE A 112 -12.52 -12.00 3.71
CA PHE A 112 -13.82 -12.51 3.22
C PHE A 112 -13.92 -14.03 3.19
N THR A 113 -12.81 -14.73 3.02
CA THR A 113 -12.81 -16.19 2.85
C THR A 113 -12.14 -16.92 4.00
N GLY A 114 -11.41 -16.22 4.86
CA GLY A 114 -10.60 -16.83 5.91
C GLY A 114 -9.40 -17.65 5.40
N LEU A 115 -9.16 -17.71 4.09
CA LEU A 115 -8.07 -18.50 3.50
C LEU A 115 -6.69 -17.99 3.94
N ASP A 116 -5.83 -18.94 4.34
CA ASP A 116 -4.40 -18.74 4.59
C ASP A 116 -3.62 -19.54 3.55
N MET A 117 -3.49 -18.98 2.36
CA MET A 117 -2.71 -19.59 1.27
C MET A 117 -1.29 -19.05 1.27
N ARG A 118 -0.31 -19.96 1.31
CA ARG A 118 1.12 -19.63 1.30
C ARG A 118 1.84 -20.43 0.25
N ASN A 119 2.79 -19.80 -0.45
CA ASN A 119 3.76 -20.56 -1.22
C ASN A 119 4.73 -21.25 -0.25
N GLY A 120 5.44 -22.26 -0.69
CA GLY A 120 6.34 -23.04 0.16
C GLY A 120 7.41 -22.23 0.92
N GLY A 121 7.67 -20.97 0.56
CA GLY A 121 8.57 -20.04 1.23
C GLY A 121 7.90 -19.17 2.30
N GLY A 122 6.63 -19.40 2.63
CA GLY A 122 5.91 -18.68 3.67
C GLY A 122 5.28 -17.36 3.26
N ARG A 123 5.37 -16.93 1.99
CA ARG A 123 4.69 -15.74 1.49
C ARG A 123 3.19 -16.00 1.34
N ALA A 124 2.38 -15.18 2.01
CA ALA A 124 0.92 -15.26 1.90
C ALA A 124 0.44 -14.67 0.56
N GLU A 125 -0.64 -15.24 0.02
CA GLU A 125 -1.25 -14.81 -1.24
C GLU A 125 -2.02 -13.49 -1.11
N VAL A 126 -2.38 -13.08 0.12
CA VAL A 126 -3.17 -11.87 0.36
C VAL A 126 -2.40 -10.57 0.06
N ASP A 127 -3.13 -9.60 -0.48
CA ASP A 127 -2.72 -8.21 -0.61
C ASP A 127 -3.52 -7.31 0.34
N ALA A 128 -2.98 -6.12 0.64
CA ALA A 128 -3.72 -5.10 1.36
C ALA A 128 -4.55 -4.26 0.37
N ALA A 129 -5.86 -4.28 0.54
CA ALA A 129 -6.81 -3.46 -0.22
C ALA A 129 -7.23 -2.23 0.60
N HIS A 130 -7.34 -1.06 -0.03
CA HIS A 130 -7.96 0.09 0.61
C HIS A 130 -9.48 0.01 0.53
N ILE A 131 -10.17 0.24 1.65
CA ILE A 131 -11.64 0.28 1.70
C ILE A 131 -12.16 1.53 0.98
N LYS A 132 -11.63 2.69 1.35
CA LYS A 132 -11.78 3.93 0.61
C LYS A 132 -10.53 4.11 -0.25
N PRO A 133 -10.64 4.14 -1.59
CA PRO A 133 -9.48 4.24 -2.47
C PRO A 133 -8.63 5.49 -2.23
N VAL A 134 -7.32 5.40 -2.50
CA VAL A 134 -6.39 6.53 -2.37
C VAL A 134 -6.46 7.45 -3.59
N GLY A 135 -6.61 6.85 -4.79
CA GLY A 135 -6.63 7.57 -6.07
C GLY A 135 -7.99 8.08 -6.51
N ASP A 136 -8.04 8.63 -7.73
CA ASP A 136 -9.25 9.00 -8.47
C ASP A 136 -10.21 9.96 -7.73
N GLY A 137 -9.65 10.85 -6.90
CA GLY A 137 -10.45 11.83 -6.13
C GLY A 137 -11.07 11.28 -4.84
N HIS A 138 -10.88 10.00 -4.53
CA HIS A 138 -11.43 9.40 -3.31
C HIS A 138 -10.68 9.80 -2.04
N ASN A 139 -9.36 10.04 -2.11
CA ASN A 139 -8.51 10.50 -1.00
C ASN A 139 -8.59 9.64 0.27
N GLY A 140 -8.55 8.30 0.13
CA GLY A 140 -8.47 7.39 1.27
C GLY A 140 -7.10 7.45 1.94
N PRO A 141 -7.02 7.41 3.29
CA PRO A 141 -5.74 7.42 3.99
C PRO A 141 -5.05 6.04 3.98
N ASP A 142 -3.71 6.03 4.08
CA ASP A 142 -2.90 4.82 4.33
C ASP A 142 -2.96 4.43 5.82
N SER A 143 -4.16 4.17 6.30
CA SER A 143 -4.44 3.76 7.68
C SER A 143 -4.82 2.29 7.71
N ILE A 144 -4.33 1.54 8.72
CA ILE A 144 -4.72 0.15 8.96
C ILE A 144 -6.25 -0.01 9.02
N ARG A 145 -6.95 1.00 9.55
CA ARG A 145 -8.42 1.02 9.63
C ARG A 145 -9.12 1.27 8.29
N ASN A 146 -8.37 1.66 7.26
CA ASN A 146 -8.80 1.77 5.87
C ASN A 146 -8.35 0.57 5.04
N GLY A 147 -7.95 -0.53 5.67
CA GLY A 147 -7.34 -1.69 5.02
C GLY A 147 -8.07 -3.00 5.27
N LEU A 148 -8.04 -3.87 4.26
CA LEU A 148 -8.47 -5.27 4.32
C LEU A 148 -7.37 -6.16 3.71
N ALA A 149 -7.09 -7.31 4.32
CA ALA A 149 -6.24 -8.31 3.68
C ALA A 149 -7.12 -9.22 2.80
N LEU A 150 -6.86 -9.25 1.50
CA LEU A 150 -7.71 -9.93 0.51
C LEU A 150 -6.89 -10.79 -0.43
N THR A 151 -7.38 -11.99 -0.77
CA THR A 151 -6.86 -12.77 -1.90
C THR A 151 -7.08 -12.03 -3.22
N LYS A 152 -6.29 -12.30 -4.26
CA LYS A 152 -6.30 -11.55 -5.52
C LYS A 152 -7.69 -11.43 -6.14
N THR A 153 -8.42 -12.53 -6.23
CA THR A 153 -9.78 -12.56 -6.80
C THR A 153 -10.75 -11.73 -5.94
N VAL A 154 -10.67 -11.86 -4.61
CA VAL A 154 -11.52 -11.12 -3.68
C VAL A 154 -11.19 -9.63 -3.72
N HIS A 155 -9.91 -9.26 -3.80
CA HIS A 155 -9.45 -7.88 -3.96
C HIS A 155 -10.04 -7.24 -5.22
N TRP A 156 -9.90 -7.94 -6.37
CA TRP A 156 -10.49 -7.48 -7.62
C TRP A 156 -12.00 -7.27 -7.53
N MET A 157 -12.73 -8.21 -6.90
CA MET A 157 -14.18 -8.07 -6.72
C MET A 157 -14.55 -6.90 -5.81
N PHE A 158 -13.79 -6.68 -4.74
CA PHE A 158 -14.00 -5.59 -3.81
C PHE A 158 -13.80 -4.23 -4.51
N ASP A 159 -12.68 -4.03 -5.19
CA ASP A 159 -12.40 -2.79 -5.95
C ASP A 159 -13.44 -2.51 -7.04
N ARG A 160 -14.08 -3.54 -7.58
CA ARG A 160 -15.12 -3.41 -8.60
C ARG A 160 -16.53 -3.30 -8.05
N GLY A 161 -16.67 -3.31 -6.73
CA GLY A 161 -17.96 -3.18 -6.06
C GLY A 161 -18.86 -4.41 -6.19
N LEU A 162 -18.30 -5.58 -6.52
CA LEU A 162 -19.08 -6.82 -6.58
C LEU A 162 -19.38 -7.40 -5.19
N ILE A 163 -18.54 -7.07 -4.22
CA ILE A 163 -18.71 -7.39 -2.80
C ILE A 163 -18.43 -6.16 -1.95
N SER A 164 -19.03 -6.12 -0.77
CA SER A 164 -18.83 -5.06 0.22
C SER A 164 -19.05 -5.60 1.64
N ILE A 165 -19.05 -4.72 2.63
CA ILE A 165 -19.23 -5.04 4.05
C ILE A 165 -20.27 -4.08 4.63
N ASP A 166 -21.25 -4.60 5.38
CA ASP A 166 -22.24 -3.76 6.06
C ASP A 166 -21.72 -3.18 7.39
N SER A 167 -22.61 -2.49 8.13
CA SER A 167 -22.30 -1.90 9.45
C SER A 167 -21.99 -2.94 10.52
N ASP A 168 -22.50 -4.16 10.38
CA ASP A 168 -22.34 -5.27 11.32
C ASP A 168 -21.25 -6.25 10.88
N TYR A 169 -20.39 -5.82 9.95
CA TYR A 169 -19.32 -6.61 9.34
C TYR A 169 -19.81 -7.85 8.59
N LYS A 170 -21.06 -7.85 8.11
CA LYS A 170 -21.57 -8.89 7.23
C LYS A 170 -21.14 -8.65 5.78
N ILE A 171 -20.95 -9.75 5.07
CA ILE A 171 -20.57 -9.74 3.67
C ILE A 171 -21.81 -9.38 2.83
N LEU A 172 -21.66 -8.35 2.01
CA LEU A 172 -22.60 -8.00 0.95
C LEU A 172 -22.06 -8.46 -0.39
N ALA A 173 -22.90 -9.07 -1.21
CA ALA A 173 -22.55 -9.48 -2.57
C ALA A 173 -23.60 -9.02 -3.57
N ALA A 174 -23.19 -8.48 -4.70
CA ALA A 174 -24.02 -8.16 -5.84
C ALA A 174 -24.40 -9.48 -6.57
N LYS A 175 -25.26 -10.27 -5.95
CA LYS A 175 -25.57 -11.67 -6.32
C LYS A 175 -25.79 -11.91 -7.83
N PRO A 176 -26.46 -11.04 -8.60
CA PRO A 176 -26.60 -11.27 -10.04
C PRO A 176 -25.29 -11.20 -10.81
N LEU A 177 -24.26 -10.55 -10.25
CA LEU A 177 -22.97 -10.31 -10.89
C LEU A 177 -21.86 -11.26 -10.40
N VAL A 178 -22.08 -11.94 -9.26
CA VAL A 178 -21.08 -12.84 -8.65
C VAL A 178 -21.49 -14.29 -8.86
N PRO A 179 -20.70 -15.10 -9.58
CA PRO A 179 -21.02 -16.51 -9.83
C PRO A 179 -21.13 -17.32 -8.54
N GLU A 180 -22.06 -18.27 -8.51
CA GLU A 180 -22.31 -19.13 -7.35
C GLU A 180 -21.04 -19.85 -6.80
N PRO A 181 -20.12 -20.38 -7.64
CA PRO A 181 -18.90 -20.98 -7.13
C PRO A 181 -18.02 -20.02 -6.33
N ILE A 182 -18.04 -18.74 -6.69
CA ILE A 182 -17.30 -17.69 -5.97
C ILE A 182 -18.00 -17.35 -4.66
N LEU A 183 -19.33 -17.28 -4.63
CA LEU A 183 -20.09 -17.06 -3.40
C LEU A 183 -19.80 -18.13 -2.34
N ARG A 184 -19.54 -19.38 -2.77
CA ARG A 184 -19.16 -20.50 -1.88
C ARG A 184 -17.76 -20.38 -1.28
N LEU A 185 -16.90 -19.54 -1.84
CA LEU A 185 -15.57 -19.25 -1.25
C LEU A 185 -15.65 -18.24 -0.10
N LEU A 186 -16.73 -17.46 -0.05
CA LEU A 186 -16.91 -16.49 1.04
C LEU A 186 -17.19 -17.23 2.35
N ASP A 187 -16.90 -16.56 3.47
CA ASP A 187 -17.11 -17.14 4.80
C ASP A 187 -18.55 -17.66 4.98
N PRO A 188 -18.77 -18.92 5.36
CA PRO A 188 -20.10 -19.49 5.52
C PRO A 188 -20.94 -18.79 6.60
N GLY A 189 -20.31 -18.17 7.60
CA GLY A 189 -20.96 -17.38 8.64
C GLY A 189 -21.47 -16.03 8.12
N GLY A 190 -21.10 -15.66 6.90
CA GLY A 190 -21.54 -14.42 6.27
C GLY A 190 -20.92 -13.17 6.84
N HIS A 191 -19.87 -13.29 7.67
CA HIS A 191 -19.15 -12.17 8.26
C HIS A 191 -17.69 -12.17 7.81
N VAL A 192 -17.09 -10.98 7.77
CA VAL A 192 -15.66 -10.88 7.49
C VAL A 192 -14.84 -11.22 8.74
N LEU A 193 -13.67 -11.84 8.51
CA LEU A 193 -12.65 -11.94 9.54
C LEU A 193 -12.23 -10.52 9.94
N LEU A 194 -12.11 -10.27 11.24
CA LEU A 194 -11.68 -8.98 11.78
C LEU A 194 -10.32 -9.11 12.46
N PRO A 195 -9.52 -8.03 12.48
CA PRO A 195 -8.35 -7.93 13.34
C PRO A 195 -8.71 -8.21 14.80
N GLU A 196 -7.83 -8.94 15.51
CA GLU A 196 -8.00 -9.23 16.94
C GLU A 196 -8.10 -7.97 17.78
N LYS A 197 -7.23 -6.99 17.47
CA LYS A 197 -7.21 -5.70 18.18
C LYS A 197 -8.33 -4.80 17.67
N PRO A 198 -9.27 -4.36 18.53
CA PRO A 198 -10.39 -3.52 18.11
C PRO A 198 -9.99 -2.20 17.43
N GLN A 199 -8.85 -1.60 17.83
CA GLN A 199 -8.35 -0.37 17.25
C GLN A 199 -7.87 -0.53 15.79
N ASP A 200 -7.58 -1.75 15.35
CA ASP A 200 -7.10 -2.05 13.98
C ASP A 200 -8.26 -2.43 13.04
N ARG A 201 -9.48 -2.59 13.58
CA ARG A 201 -10.66 -2.97 12.79
C ARG A 201 -11.06 -1.88 11.81
N PRO A 202 -11.65 -2.24 10.67
CA PRO A 202 -12.15 -1.29 9.67
C PRO A 202 -13.01 -0.20 10.29
N HIS A 203 -12.76 1.06 9.90
CA HIS A 203 -13.53 2.18 10.41
C HIS A 203 -14.89 2.24 9.71
N PRO A 204 -16.01 2.41 10.45
CA PRO A 204 -17.36 2.45 9.89
C PRO A 204 -17.53 3.45 8.73
N ALA A 205 -16.92 4.62 8.83
CA ALA A 205 -17.00 5.64 7.79
C ALA A 205 -16.38 5.19 6.45
N PHE A 206 -15.32 4.36 6.45
CA PHE A 206 -14.74 3.83 5.21
C PHE A 206 -15.62 2.74 4.63
N LEU A 207 -16.20 1.87 5.45
CA LEU A 207 -17.16 0.86 5.02
C LEU A 207 -18.42 1.50 4.40
N GLU A 208 -18.93 2.55 5.05
CA GLU A 208 -20.04 3.34 4.52
C GLU A 208 -19.70 3.99 3.18
N TYR A 209 -18.50 4.58 3.09
CA TYR A 209 -18.02 5.17 1.84
C TYR A 209 -17.99 4.14 0.71
N HIS A 210 -17.45 2.93 0.96
CA HIS A 210 -17.38 1.88 -0.04
C HIS A 210 -18.78 1.44 -0.49
N ARG A 211 -19.72 1.27 0.45
CA ARG A 211 -21.11 0.92 0.11
C ARG A 211 -21.79 1.97 -0.77
N ASN A 212 -21.57 3.24 -0.46
CA ASN A 212 -22.28 4.33 -1.12
C ASN A 212 -21.68 4.72 -2.46
N ASN A 213 -20.37 4.50 -2.68
CA ASN A 213 -19.67 5.04 -3.85
C ASN A 213 -19.09 3.97 -4.78
N ILE A 214 -18.94 2.74 -4.31
CA ILE A 214 -18.23 1.68 -5.06
C ILE A 214 -19.10 0.44 -5.23
N PHE A 215 -19.81 0.01 -4.19
CA PHE A 215 -20.61 -1.21 -4.21
C PHE A 215 -21.79 -1.10 -5.20
N LYS A 216 -21.91 -2.13 -6.04
CA LYS A 216 -22.98 -2.25 -7.04
C LYS A 216 -24.15 -3.02 -6.44
N ASP A 217 -24.98 -2.37 -5.62
CA ASP A 217 -26.21 -3.00 -5.18
C ASP A 217 -27.10 -3.31 -6.40
N ALA A 218 -27.71 -4.49 -6.40
CA ALA A 218 -28.61 -4.95 -7.48
C ALA A 218 -29.79 -3.99 -7.78
N LYS A 219 -29.99 -2.98 -6.93
CA LYS A 219 -31.00 -1.94 -7.09
C LYS A 219 -30.57 -0.74 -7.92
N SER A 220 -29.28 -0.63 -8.26
CA SER A 220 -28.74 0.55 -8.98
C SER A 220 -28.63 0.37 -10.49
N GLY A 221 -29.17 -0.70 -11.06
CA GLY A 221 -29.04 -1.08 -12.46
C GLY A 221 -30.35 -1.39 -13.16
N ALA A 222 -31.44 -0.72 -12.78
CA ALA A 222 -32.71 -0.76 -13.49
C ALA A 222 -33.05 0.60 -14.08
#